data_98e816b8fdb40364f48eec77de2624d1
#
_entry.id   98e816b8fdb40364f48eec77de2624d1
#
_cell.length_a   1.000
_cell.length_b   1.000
_cell.length_c   1.000
_cell.angle_alpha   90.00
_cell.angle_beta   90.00
_cell.angle_gamma   90.00
#
_symmetry.space_group_name_H-M   'P 1'
#
loop_
_entity.id
_entity.type
_entity.pdbx_description
1 polymer ?
#
loop_
_entity_poly.entity_id
_entity_poly.type
_entity_poly.pdbx_seq_one_letter_code
_entity_poly.pdbx_strand_id
1 'polypeptide(L)'
;MTARNPNVAAGAAPAADLSGWTAEPFTAAGYTHDVYRKGDGPGVVLIPEMPGLHPHVLALGNHLVDNGFTVAAPSLFGTPMKPPLGPGALPVLLKGCVSKEFAAFATNADRPVAHYLRALARDLNARTPGKGVGVIGQCFTGGFALAAAVDDSVLAPVLSQPSLPLPVTPKHKRDPGLSEGELRIIERRAAEDGLCALALRFSKDWMSPAERFETLKARLGDAFEVIEIDSARGNPHGISPTAHSVLTDQIREVDGHPAYEARKRVVEFLTQRLVEA
;
A
#
# COMPACT_ATOMS: atom_id res chain seq x y z
N MET A 1 20.55 -13.49 2.23
CA MET A 1 20.67 -13.28 3.69
C MET A 1 20.51 -11.80 3.95
N THR A 2 19.31 -11.34 4.26
CA THR A 2 19.04 -9.93 4.59
C THR A 2 19.68 -9.60 5.94
N ALA A 3 20.57 -8.64 5.96
CA ALA A 3 21.19 -8.15 7.20
C ALA A 3 20.09 -7.60 8.13
N ARG A 4 19.93 -8.20 9.32
CA ARG A 4 19.07 -7.64 10.37
C ARG A 4 19.55 -6.23 10.68
N ASN A 5 18.64 -5.26 10.65
CA ASN A 5 18.95 -3.92 11.14
C ASN A 5 19.30 -4.00 12.64
N PRO A 6 20.54 -3.74 13.07
CA PRO A 6 20.99 -3.96 14.43
C PRO A 6 20.31 -3.04 15.46
N ASN A 7 19.53 -2.04 15.02
CA ASN A 7 18.90 -1.04 15.87
C ASN A 7 17.44 -1.35 16.24
N VAL A 8 16.89 -2.50 15.82
CA VAL A 8 15.51 -2.86 16.16
C VAL A 8 15.53 -3.73 17.43
N ALA A 9 15.03 -3.20 18.53
CA ALA A 9 14.79 -4.00 19.74
C ALA A 9 13.85 -5.17 19.40
N ALA A 10 14.14 -6.37 19.89
CA ALA A 10 13.29 -7.54 19.68
C ALA A 10 11.84 -7.21 20.05
N GLY A 11 10.93 -7.28 19.09
CA GLY A 11 9.50 -6.96 19.26
C GLY A 11 9.07 -5.54 18.91
N ALA A 12 9.97 -4.66 18.46
CA ALA A 12 9.61 -3.35 17.91
C ALA A 12 9.48 -3.41 16.38
N ALA A 13 8.61 -2.55 15.81
CA ALA A 13 8.53 -2.37 14.37
C ALA A 13 9.80 -1.64 13.86
N PRO A 14 10.33 -2.02 12.67
CA PRO A 14 11.44 -1.30 12.05
C PRO A 14 11.10 0.18 11.83
N ALA A 15 12.09 1.04 12.03
CA ALA A 15 11.97 2.48 11.79
C ALA A 15 13.21 2.98 11.04
N ALA A 16 13.02 3.95 10.14
CA ALA A 16 14.07 4.58 9.37
C ALA A 16 13.81 6.08 9.21
N ASP A 17 14.81 6.79 8.69
CA ASP A 17 14.73 8.20 8.34
C ASP A 17 14.86 8.42 6.82
N LEU A 18 15.00 9.67 6.41
CA LEU A 18 15.14 10.07 5.01
C LEU A 18 16.59 9.99 4.48
N SER A 19 17.50 9.37 5.20
CA SER A 19 18.89 9.23 4.78
C SER A 19 19.02 8.43 3.47
N GLY A 20 19.65 9.05 2.46
CA GLY A 20 19.81 8.46 1.14
C GLY A 20 18.57 8.55 0.25
N TRP A 21 17.50 9.22 0.69
CA TRP A 21 16.36 9.55 -0.17
C TRP A 21 16.57 10.91 -0.85
N THR A 22 16.20 11.01 -2.12
CA THR A 22 16.11 12.28 -2.85
C THR A 22 14.65 12.68 -3.01
N ALA A 23 14.35 13.97 -2.88
CA ALA A 23 12.99 14.49 -3.03
C ALA A 23 12.92 15.42 -4.24
N GLU A 24 11.92 15.18 -5.10
CA GLU A 24 11.62 16.02 -6.26
C GLU A 24 10.13 16.28 -6.34
N PRO A 25 9.69 17.50 -6.67
CA PRO A 25 8.28 17.75 -6.90
C PRO A 25 7.79 17.02 -8.16
N PHE A 26 6.64 16.37 -8.08
CA PHE A 26 5.98 15.75 -9.21
C PHE A 26 4.57 16.30 -9.33
N THR A 27 4.21 16.78 -10.55
CA THR A 27 2.91 17.38 -10.84
C THR A 27 2.15 16.54 -11.85
N ALA A 28 0.95 16.12 -11.49
CA ALA A 28 0.04 15.42 -12.39
C ALA A 28 -1.41 15.57 -11.91
N ALA A 29 -2.38 15.49 -12.81
CA ALA A 29 -3.81 15.53 -12.50
C ALA A 29 -4.24 16.77 -11.67
N GLY A 30 -3.51 17.87 -11.76
CA GLY A 30 -3.75 19.10 -11.00
C GLY A 30 -3.21 19.12 -9.57
N TYR A 31 -2.45 18.10 -9.17
CA TYR A 31 -1.81 18.00 -7.84
C TYR A 31 -0.29 17.99 -7.96
N THR A 32 0.38 18.59 -6.98
CA THR A 32 1.84 18.59 -6.84
C THR A 32 2.19 18.07 -5.47
N HIS A 33 3.01 17.00 -5.43
CA HIS A 33 3.56 16.45 -4.19
C HIS A 33 5.05 16.19 -4.38
N ASP A 34 5.83 16.34 -3.30
CA ASP A 34 7.21 15.86 -3.29
C ASP A 34 7.22 14.34 -3.34
N VAL A 35 8.01 13.77 -4.22
CA VAL A 35 8.22 12.33 -4.34
C VAL A 35 9.61 11.99 -3.88
N TYR A 36 9.70 11.18 -2.84
CA TYR A 36 10.95 10.67 -2.28
C TYR A 36 11.35 9.41 -3.02
N ARG A 37 12.59 9.38 -3.56
CA ARG A 37 13.10 8.26 -4.36
C ARG A 37 14.38 7.69 -3.77
N LYS A 38 14.53 6.34 -3.86
CA LYS A 38 15.75 5.61 -3.46
C LYS A 38 15.80 4.27 -4.18
N GLY A 39 17.02 3.79 -4.49
CA GLY A 39 17.24 2.51 -5.18
C GLY A 39 17.51 2.67 -6.68
N ASP A 40 17.84 1.56 -7.35
CA ASP A 40 18.26 1.50 -8.76
C ASP A 40 17.69 0.31 -9.55
N GLY A 41 16.80 -0.51 -8.96
CA GLY A 41 16.14 -1.65 -9.59
C GLY A 41 14.75 -1.32 -10.15
N PRO A 42 13.91 -2.35 -10.42
CA PRO A 42 12.54 -2.17 -10.88
C PRO A 42 11.72 -1.27 -9.95
N GLY A 43 10.81 -0.48 -10.53
CA GLY A 43 10.09 0.56 -9.83
C GLY A 43 8.97 0.05 -8.93
N VAL A 44 8.84 0.62 -7.73
CA VAL A 44 7.71 0.43 -6.82
C VAL A 44 7.22 1.79 -6.31
N VAL A 45 5.98 2.14 -6.58
CA VAL A 45 5.33 3.28 -5.94
C VAL A 45 4.84 2.85 -4.56
N LEU A 46 5.38 3.43 -3.50
CA LEU A 46 4.98 3.20 -2.11
C LEU A 46 4.08 4.34 -1.64
N ILE A 47 2.77 4.10 -1.62
CA ILE A 47 1.79 5.10 -1.21
C ILE A 47 1.67 5.03 0.32
N PRO A 48 2.04 6.09 1.05
CA PRO A 48 2.07 6.05 2.50
C PRO A 48 0.66 5.94 3.10
N GLU A 49 0.57 5.28 4.24
CA GLU A 49 -0.59 5.39 5.12
C GLU A 49 -0.61 6.75 5.84
N MET A 50 -1.70 7.09 6.51
CA MET A 50 -1.73 8.27 7.36
C MET A 50 -0.89 8.05 8.64
N PRO A 51 -0.19 9.08 9.10
CA PRO A 51 -0.22 10.47 8.67
C PRO A 51 0.83 10.85 7.61
N GLY A 52 1.34 9.90 6.83
CA GLY A 52 2.28 10.17 5.74
C GLY A 52 3.58 9.37 5.85
N LEU A 53 4.69 9.94 5.36
CA LEU A 53 6.00 9.29 5.36
C LEU A 53 6.62 9.29 6.77
N HIS A 54 6.06 8.49 7.67
CA HIS A 54 6.57 8.29 9.02
C HIS A 54 7.67 7.21 9.05
N PRO A 55 8.44 7.07 10.15
CA PRO A 55 9.60 6.19 10.21
C PRO A 55 9.36 4.72 9.82
N HIS A 56 8.17 4.15 10.09
CA HIS A 56 7.87 2.76 9.73
C HIS A 56 7.58 2.61 8.23
N VAL A 57 6.97 3.60 7.57
CA VAL A 57 6.79 3.62 6.10
C VAL A 57 8.15 3.73 5.41
N LEU A 58 9.05 4.58 5.94
CA LEU A 58 10.41 4.70 5.41
C LEU A 58 11.23 3.42 5.61
N ALA A 59 11.03 2.71 6.72
CA ALA A 59 11.64 1.40 6.93
C ALA A 59 11.14 0.36 5.94
N LEU A 60 9.85 0.35 5.61
CA LEU A 60 9.31 -0.49 4.53
C LEU A 60 9.95 -0.11 3.18
N GLY A 61 10.05 1.19 2.88
CA GLY A 61 10.71 1.66 1.66
C GLY A 61 12.16 1.21 1.59
N ASN A 62 12.95 1.35 2.66
CA ASN A 62 14.33 0.86 2.72
C ASN A 62 14.40 -0.66 2.55
N HIS A 63 13.47 -1.41 3.18
CA HIS A 63 13.39 -2.85 3.01
C HIS A 63 13.18 -3.26 1.53
N LEU A 64 12.34 -2.55 0.80
CA LEU A 64 12.15 -2.79 -0.64
C LEU A 64 13.44 -2.46 -1.43
N VAL A 65 14.12 -1.36 -1.11
CA VAL A 65 15.41 -0.99 -1.72
C VAL A 65 16.47 -2.06 -1.45
N ASP A 66 16.56 -2.56 -0.21
CA ASP A 66 17.49 -3.63 0.19
C ASP A 66 17.20 -4.96 -0.53
N ASN A 67 15.98 -5.14 -1.06
CA ASN A 67 15.57 -6.26 -1.90
C ASN A 67 15.65 -5.95 -3.41
N GLY A 68 16.35 -4.88 -3.80
CA GLY A 68 16.71 -4.59 -5.18
C GLY A 68 15.66 -3.80 -5.97
N PHE A 69 14.75 -3.08 -5.32
CA PHE A 69 13.77 -2.23 -5.98
C PHE A 69 14.16 -0.75 -5.92
N THR A 70 13.66 0.03 -6.87
CA THR A 70 13.60 1.49 -6.78
C THR A 70 12.27 1.90 -6.19
N VAL A 71 12.27 2.63 -5.08
CA VAL A 71 11.05 3.09 -4.43
C VAL A 71 10.80 4.56 -4.74
N ALA A 72 9.56 4.89 -5.15
CA ALA A 72 9.04 6.25 -5.26
C ALA A 72 7.89 6.43 -4.27
N ALA A 73 8.08 7.25 -3.25
CA ALA A 73 7.12 7.47 -2.17
C ALA A 73 6.60 8.92 -2.20
N PRO A 74 5.35 9.17 -2.68
CA PRO A 74 4.77 10.51 -2.71
C PRO A 74 4.37 10.97 -1.32
N SER A 75 4.72 12.22 -0.95
CA SER A 75 4.33 12.84 0.31
C SER A 75 2.91 13.39 0.23
N LEU A 76 1.91 12.51 0.26
CA LEU A 76 0.50 12.87 0.12
C LEU A 76 -0.07 13.52 1.38
N PHE A 77 0.50 13.27 2.55
CA PHE A 77 -0.03 13.68 3.84
C PHE A 77 1.04 14.31 4.72
N GLY A 78 0.67 15.34 5.44
CA GLY A 78 1.43 15.88 6.56
C GLY A 78 2.84 16.32 6.22
N THR A 79 3.71 16.20 7.19
CA THR A 79 5.16 16.47 7.07
C THR A 79 5.89 15.15 7.27
N PRO A 80 6.81 14.76 6.38
CA PRO A 80 7.62 13.56 6.57
C PRO A 80 8.32 13.49 7.93
N MET A 81 8.59 12.28 8.40
CA MET A 81 9.23 11.97 9.69
C MET A 81 8.38 12.20 10.95
N LYS A 82 7.15 12.70 10.85
CA LYS A 82 6.29 12.77 12.04
C LYS A 82 5.82 11.38 12.43
N PRO A 83 5.82 11.05 13.73
CA PRO A 83 5.35 9.75 14.21
C PRO A 83 3.85 9.56 13.91
N PRO A 84 3.38 8.31 13.71
CA PRO A 84 1.99 8.00 13.36
C PRO A 84 1.01 8.35 14.49
N LEU A 85 1.46 8.34 15.74
CA LEU A 85 0.68 8.73 16.91
C LEU A 85 1.28 9.99 17.53
N GLY A 86 0.47 11.07 17.61
CA GLY A 86 0.92 12.33 18.21
C GLY A 86 -0.08 13.46 17.97
N PRO A 87 0.11 14.62 18.61
CA PRO A 87 -0.81 15.77 18.51
C PRO A 87 -1.03 16.29 17.07
N GLY A 88 -0.11 15.99 16.16
CA GLY A 88 -0.20 16.38 14.75
C GLY A 88 -0.96 15.39 13.85
N ALA A 89 -1.30 14.19 14.32
CA ALA A 89 -1.97 13.18 13.50
C ALA A 89 -3.45 13.51 13.22
N LEU A 90 -4.18 13.99 14.22
CA LEU A 90 -5.62 14.30 14.10
C LEU A 90 -5.93 15.34 13.02
N PRO A 91 -5.23 16.49 12.91
CA PRO A 91 -5.46 17.43 11.82
C PRO A 91 -5.18 16.83 10.43
N VAL A 92 -4.17 15.95 10.30
CA VAL A 92 -3.86 15.27 9.03
C VAL A 92 -4.98 14.32 8.64
N LEU A 93 -5.48 13.52 9.60
CA LEU A 93 -6.63 12.62 9.40
C LEU A 93 -7.88 13.39 8.95
N LEU A 94 -8.24 14.47 9.65
CA LEU A 94 -9.41 15.29 9.32
C LEU A 94 -9.26 15.92 7.93
N LYS A 95 -8.09 16.46 7.61
CA LYS A 95 -7.82 17.06 6.29
C LYS A 95 -7.92 16.02 5.17
N GLY A 96 -7.37 14.82 5.36
CA GLY A 96 -7.47 13.72 4.39
C GLY A 96 -8.91 13.27 4.17
N CYS A 97 -9.70 13.12 5.24
CA CYS A 97 -11.11 12.71 5.17
C CYS A 97 -12.00 13.72 4.42
N VAL A 98 -11.71 15.02 4.48
CA VAL A 98 -12.50 16.05 3.80
C VAL A 98 -11.92 16.51 2.46
N SER A 99 -10.74 16.05 2.11
CA SER A 99 -10.09 16.42 0.84
C SER A 99 -10.85 15.83 -0.35
N LYS A 100 -11.09 16.67 -1.36
CA LYS A 100 -11.69 16.25 -2.64
C LYS A 100 -10.79 15.28 -3.41
N GLU A 101 -9.48 15.34 -3.19
CA GLU A 101 -8.48 14.49 -3.82
C GLU A 101 -8.72 13.00 -3.50
N PHE A 102 -9.09 12.69 -2.26
CA PHE A 102 -9.26 11.30 -1.79
C PHE A 102 -10.71 10.82 -1.81
N ALA A 103 -11.70 11.72 -1.72
CA ALA A 103 -13.13 11.38 -1.70
C ALA A 103 -13.45 10.22 -0.73
N ALA A 104 -13.03 10.35 0.54
CA ALA A 104 -12.95 9.26 1.52
C ALA A 104 -14.28 8.54 1.81
N PHE A 105 -15.41 9.21 1.62
CA PHE A 105 -16.76 8.65 1.83
C PHE A 105 -17.47 8.26 0.52
N ALA A 106 -16.86 8.53 -0.64
CA ALA A 106 -17.50 8.21 -1.91
C ALA A 106 -17.43 6.71 -2.21
N THR A 107 -18.56 6.11 -2.55
CA THR A 107 -18.65 4.74 -3.07
C THR A 107 -18.70 4.75 -4.59
N ASN A 108 -18.18 3.71 -5.25
CA ASN A 108 -18.15 3.59 -6.71
C ASN A 108 -17.57 4.87 -7.35
N ALA A 109 -16.43 5.36 -6.84
CA ALA A 109 -15.88 6.65 -7.21
C ALA A 109 -14.53 6.52 -7.92
N ASP A 110 -14.39 7.21 -9.05
CA ASP A 110 -13.11 7.56 -9.63
C ASP A 110 -12.51 8.72 -8.81
N ARG A 111 -11.35 8.50 -8.22
CA ARG A 111 -10.72 9.46 -7.31
C ARG A 111 -9.59 10.20 -7.99
N PRO A 112 -9.53 11.54 -7.87
CA PRO A 112 -8.47 12.32 -8.51
C PRO A 112 -7.05 11.85 -8.19
N VAL A 113 -6.80 11.40 -6.95
CA VAL A 113 -5.50 10.86 -6.56
C VAL A 113 -5.09 9.63 -7.37
N ALA A 114 -6.05 8.81 -7.86
CA ALA A 114 -5.75 7.66 -8.70
C ALA A 114 -5.12 8.08 -10.04
N HIS A 115 -5.58 9.17 -10.63
CA HIS A 115 -4.98 9.72 -11.86
C HIS A 115 -3.56 10.24 -11.64
N TYR A 116 -3.30 10.90 -10.49
CA TYR A 116 -1.95 11.30 -10.08
C TYR A 116 -1.03 10.08 -9.93
N LEU A 117 -1.49 9.03 -9.25
CA LEU A 117 -0.71 7.81 -9.02
C LEU A 117 -0.43 7.02 -10.31
N ARG A 118 -1.38 6.98 -11.25
CA ARG A 118 -1.17 6.41 -12.60
C ARG A 118 -0.08 7.17 -13.35
N ALA A 119 -0.10 8.50 -13.29
CA ALA A 119 0.94 9.33 -13.92
C ALA A 119 2.31 9.11 -13.26
N LEU A 120 2.37 9.00 -11.92
CA LEU A 120 3.59 8.70 -11.19
C LEU A 120 4.12 7.30 -11.52
N ALA A 121 3.24 6.31 -11.65
CA ALA A 121 3.62 4.95 -12.06
C ALA A 121 4.25 4.92 -13.45
N ARG A 122 3.66 5.63 -14.44
CA ARG A 122 4.25 5.78 -15.79
C ARG A 122 5.61 6.47 -15.76
N ASP A 123 5.74 7.57 -15.00
CA ASP A 123 7.02 8.28 -14.84
C ASP A 123 8.08 7.36 -14.24
N LEU A 124 7.74 6.61 -13.20
CA LEU A 124 8.65 5.67 -12.57
C LEU A 124 9.04 4.53 -13.53
N ASN A 125 8.06 3.97 -14.25
CA ASN A 125 8.31 2.92 -15.26
C ASN A 125 9.28 3.38 -16.36
N ALA A 126 9.18 4.63 -16.79
CA ALA A 126 10.07 5.19 -17.80
C ALA A 126 11.51 5.42 -17.30
N ARG A 127 11.72 5.47 -15.97
CA ARG A 127 13.02 5.76 -15.33
C ARG A 127 13.70 4.54 -14.72
N THR A 128 12.99 3.42 -14.62
CA THR A 128 13.50 2.22 -13.94
C THR A 128 13.53 1.02 -14.89
N PRO A 129 14.43 0.07 -14.66
CA PRO A 129 14.45 -1.17 -15.43
C PRO A 129 13.23 -2.04 -15.11
N GLY A 130 12.95 -3.02 -15.99
CA GLY A 130 11.89 -3.99 -15.80
C GLY A 130 10.71 -3.80 -16.76
N LYS A 131 9.69 -4.64 -16.61
CA LYS A 131 8.53 -4.70 -17.52
C LYS A 131 7.42 -3.71 -17.16
N GLY A 132 7.47 -3.18 -15.96
CA GLY A 132 6.48 -2.32 -15.35
C GLY A 132 6.83 -2.03 -13.91
N VAL A 133 5.86 -1.51 -13.15
CA VAL A 133 6.06 -1.13 -11.75
C VAL A 133 5.10 -1.84 -10.81
N GLY A 134 5.53 -1.99 -9.56
CA GLY A 134 4.66 -2.32 -8.43
C GLY A 134 4.02 -1.06 -7.84
N VAL A 135 2.87 -1.24 -7.19
CA VAL A 135 2.25 -0.18 -6.40
C VAL A 135 1.79 -0.77 -5.08
N ILE A 136 2.30 -0.26 -3.97
CA ILE A 136 1.86 -0.66 -2.62
C ILE A 136 1.05 0.50 -2.04
N GLY A 137 -0.21 0.25 -1.74
CA GLY A 137 -1.06 1.16 -0.97
C GLY A 137 -1.33 0.61 0.42
N GLN A 138 -1.48 1.50 1.42
CA GLN A 138 -1.61 1.11 2.82
C GLN A 138 -2.74 1.88 3.50
N CYS A 139 -3.55 1.22 4.34
CA CYS A 139 -4.60 1.85 5.12
C CYS A 139 -5.53 2.71 4.24
N PHE A 140 -5.60 4.00 4.51
CA PHE A 140 -6.36 5.00 3.75
C PHE A 140 -6.06 4.95 2.24
N THR A 141 -4.83 4.62 1.87
CA THR A 141 -4.40 4.56 0.46
C THR A 141 -4.40 3.14 -0.12
N GLY A 142 -4.74 2.13 0.68
CA GLY A 142 -4.65 0.72 0.30
C GLY A 142 -5.34 0.38 -1.02
N GLY A 143 -6.56 0.86 -1.23
CA GLY A 143 -7.32 0.64 -2.46
C GLY A 143 -6.76 1.35 -3.70
N PHE A 144 -5.95 2.40 -3.51
CA PHE A 144 -5.37 3.14 -4.64
C PHE A 144 -4.30 2.34 -5.40
N ALA A 145 -3.72 1.31 -4.79
CA ALA A 145 -2.85 0.39 -5.50
C ALA A 145 -3.57 -0.29 -6.66
N LEU A 146 -4.79 -0.78 -6.40
CA LEU A 146 -5.62 -1.40 -7.44
C LEU A 146 -6.17 -0.35 -8.44
N ALA A 147 -6.56 0.83 -7.94
CA ALA A 147 -6.98 1.93 -8.81
C ALA A 147 -5.84 2.41 -9.74
N ALA A 148 -4.59 2.37 -9.28
CA ALA A 148 -3.44 2.67 -10.13
C ALA A 148 -3.24 1.60 -11.22
N ALA A 149 -3.57 0.33 -10.94
CA ALA A 149 -3.43 -0.78 -11.87
C ALA A 149 -4.45 -0.78 -13.04
N VAL A 150 -5.28 0.25 -13.16
CA VAL A 150 -5.98 0.59 -14.41
C VAL A 150 -4.99 0.96 -15.51
N ASP A 151 -3.82 1.47 -15.14
CA ASP A 151 -2.72 1.78 -16.06
C ASP A 151 -1.86 0.54 -16.34
N ASP A 152 -1.52 0.32 -17.61
CA ASP A 152 -0.81 -0.87 -18.06
C ASP A 152 0.63 -0.96 -17.54
N SER A 153 1.22 0.15 -17.12
CA SER A 153 2.54 0.16 -16.48
C SER A 153 2.55 -0.50 -15.09
N VAL A 154 1.38 -0.65 -14.45
CA VAL A 154 1.28 -1.27 -13.12
C VAL A 154 1.00 -2.77 -13.26
N LEU A 155 1.96 -3.61 -12.85
CA LEU A 155 1.91 -5.07 -12.97
C LEU A 155 1.73 -5.79 -11.63
N ALA A 156 2.06 -5.12 -10.52
CA ALA A 156 2.05 -5.72 -9.19
C ALA A 156 1.37 -4.80 -8.15
N PRO A 157 0.03 -4.69 -8.16
CA PRO A 157 -0.70 -3.94 -7.13
C PRO A 157 -0.77 -4.74 -5.81
N VAL A 158 -0.40 -4.09 -4.70
CA VAL A 158 -0.46 -4.62 -3.34
C VAL A 158 -1.35 -3.72 -2.48
N LEU A 159 -2.42 -4.29 -1.93
CA LEU A 159 -3.41 -3.61 -1.09
C LEU A 159 -3.19 -4.01 0.38
N SER A 160 -2.44 -3.22 1.13
CA SER A 160 -2.29 -3.48 2.56
C SER A 160 -3.40 -2.79 3.35
N GLN A 161 -4.22 -3.56 4.07
CA GLN A 161 -5.36 -3.12 4.88
C GLN A 161 -6.16 -1.93 4.30
N PRO A 162 -6.76 -2.05 3.08
CA PRO A 162 -7.45 -0.94 2.42
C PRO A 162 -8.65 -0.47 3.21
N SER A 163 -8.67 0.83 3.61
CA SER A 163 -9.66 1.39 4.52
C SER A 163 -10.67 2.33 3.85
N LEU A 164 -10.46 2.73 2.59
CA LEU A 164 -11.42 3.55 1.83
C LEU A 164 -12.29 2.73 0.87
N PRO A 165 -13.56 3.13 0.70
CA PRO A 165 -14.28 4.16 1.47
C PRO A 165 -14.42 3.74 2.94
N LEU A 166 -14.51 4.73 3.85
CA LEU A 166 -14.63 4.45 5.28
C LEU A 166 -15.85 3.54 5.55
N PRO A 167 -15.74 2.44 6.33
CA PRO A 167 -16.73 1.37 6.41
C PRO A 167 -17.93 1.70 7.33
N VAL A 168 -18.55 2.86 7.12
CA VAL A 168 -19.63 3.41 7.97
C VAL A 168 -21.01 2.79 7.71
N THR A 169 -21.21 2.14 6.55
CA THR A 169 -22.45 1.42 6.23
C THR A 169 -22.12 0.08 5.56
N PRO A 170 -23.09 -0.87 5.48
CA PRO A 170 -22.88 -2.13 4.75
C PRO A 170 -22.47 -1.95 3.29
N LYS A 171 -22.95 -0.88 2.63
CA LYS A 171 -22.53 -0.53 1.26
C LYS A 171 -21.05 -0.15 1.22
N HIS A 172 -20.59 0.71 2.13
CA HIS A 172 -19.19 1.12 2.21
C HIS A 172 -18.24 -0.06 2.54
N LYS A 173 -18.70 -0.98 3.39
CA LYS A 173 -17.90 -2.18 3.73
C LYS A 173 -17.62 -3.05 2.50
N ARG A 174 -18.59 -3.21 1.60
CA ARG A 174 -18.46 -4.02 0.39
C ARG A 174 -17.78 -3.29 -0.77
N ASP A 175 -17.73 -1.96 -0.72
CA ASP A 175 -17.17 -1.17 -1.82
C ASP A 175 -15.66 -1.42 -1.97
N PRO A 176 -15.17 -1.80 -3.17
CA PRO A 176 -13.76 -2.13 -3.39
C PRO A 176 -12.84 -0.89 -3.41
N GLY A 177 -13.40 0.31 -3.35
CA GLY A 177 -12.64 1.55 -3.41
C GLY A 177 -12.37 2.07 -4.82
N LEU A 178 -12.98 1.46 -5.84
CA LEU A 178 -12.88 1.83 -7.25
C LEU A 178 -14.25 2.18 -7.81
N SER A 179 -14.27 2.92 -8.92
CA SER A 179 -15.47 3.03 -9.76
C SER A 179 -15.73 1.71 -10.50
N GLU A 180 -16.98 1.48 -10.87
CA GLU A 180 -17.35 0.29 -11.66
C GLU A 180 -16.62 0.26 -13.02
N GLY A 181 -16.33 1.42 -13.61
CA GLY A 181 -15.54 1.52 -14.84
C GLY A 181 -14.10 1.06 -14.63
N GLU A 182 -13.45 1.48 -13.55
CA GLU A 182 -12.11 1.03 -13.20
C GLU A 182 -12.07 -0.47 -12.90
N LEU A 183 -13.05 -0.96 -12.15
CA LEU A 183 -13.11 -2.37 -11.79
C LEU A 183 -13.25 -3.28 -13.03
N ARG A 184 -14.06 -2.89 -14.03
CA ARG A 184 -14.12 -3.63 -15.32
C ARG A 184 -12.80 -3.65 -16.07
N ILE A 185 -12.02 -2.58 -16.02
CA ILE A 185 -10.68 -2.57 -16.61
C ILE A 185 -9.78 -3.56 -15.90
N ILE A 186 -9.81 -3.59 -14.57
CA ILE A 186 -9.03 -4.53 -13.76
C ILE A 186 -9.44 -5.99 -14.06
N GLU A 187 -10.75 -6.27 -14.13
CA GLU A 187 -11.26 -7.61 -14.51
C GLU A 187 -10.75 -8.05 -15.88
N ARG A 188 -10.82 -7.16 -16.87
CA ARG A 188 -10.29 -7.44 -18.20
C ARG A 188 -8.79 -7.71 -18.15
N ARG A 189 -8.00 -6.85 -17.46
CA ARG A 189 -6.56 -7.05 -17.32
C ARG A 189 -6.21 -8.34 -16.58
N ALA A 190 -7.01 -8.73 -15.60
CA ALA A 190 -6.83 -10.02 -14.92
C ALA A 190 -7.06 -11.20 -15.88
N ALA A 191 -8.07 -11.12 -16.74
CA ALA A 191 -8.42 -12.18 -17.68
C ALA A 191 -7.49 -12.26 -18.91
N GLU A 192 -7.05 -11.10 -19.43
CA GLU A 192 -6.34 -11.00 -20.71
C GLU A 192 -4.83 -10.81 -20.54
N ASP A 193 -4.41 -9.98 -19.54
CA ASP A 193 -3.00 -9.59 -19.35
C ASP A 193 -2.33 -10.36 -18.19
N GLY A 194 -3.07 -11.23 -17.50
CA GLY A 194 -2.57 -11.96 -16.33
C GLY A 194 -2.26 -11.07 -15.11
N LEU A 195 -2.91 -9.89 -15.00
CA LEU A 195 -2.81 -9.04 -13.83
C LEU A 195 -3.28 -9.80 -12.59
N CYS A 196 -2.44 -9.82 -11.55
CA CYS A 196 -2.84 -10.29 -10.22
C CYS A 196 -2.64 -9.18 -9.20
N ALA A 197 -3.45 -9.21 -8.15
CA ALA A 197 -3.33 -8.31 -7.01
C ALA A 197 -3.11 -9.11 -5.72
N LEU A 198 -2.24 -8.61 -4.85
CA LEU A 198 -2.02 -9.17 -3.51
C LEU A 198 -2.65 -8.25 -2.46
N ALA A 199 -3.46 -8.80 -1.58
CA ALA A 199 -4.14 -8.04 -0.54
C ALA A 199 -3.87 -8.62 0.86
N LEU A 200 -3.74 -7.73 1.85
CA LEU A 200 -3.34 -8.06 3.22
C LEU A 200 -4.31 -7.41 4.22
N ARG A 201 -4.70 -8.16 5.26
CA ARG A 201 -5.49 -7.61 6.37
C ARG A 201 -5.33 -8.41 7.67
N PHE A 202 -5.69 -7.79 8.78
CA PHE A 202 -5.95 -8.53 10.02
C PHE A 202 -7.42 -8.95 10.12
N SER A 203 -7.68 -10.16 10.66
CA SER A 203 -9.01 -10.75 10.69
C SER A 203 -10.04 -9.93 11.49
N LYS A 204 -9.61 -9.16 12.49
CA LYS A 204 -10.45 -8.31 13.34
C LYS A 204 -10.37 -6.82 13.03
N ASP A 205 -9.67 -6.46 11.97
CA ASP A 205 -9.54 -5.06 11.55
C ASP A 205 -10.87 -4.53 10.98
N TRP A 206 -11.58 -3.73 11.77
CA TRP A 206 -12.86 -3.16 11.38
C TRP A 206 -12.74 -2.07 10.30
N MET A 207 -11.56 -1.42 10.19
CA MET A 207 -11.31 -0.39 9.16
C MET A 207 -11.07 -0.99 7.78
N SER A 208 -10.60 -2.24 7.74
CA SER A 208 -10.38 -3.00 6.51
C SER A 208 -11.32 -4.23 6.50
N PRO A 209 -12.61 -4.03 6.21
CA PRO A 209 -13.64 -5.04 6.41
C PRO A 209 -13.50 -6.23 5.44
N ALA A 210 -13.80 -7.45 5.92
CA ALA A 210 -13.72 -8.68 5.13
C ALA A 210 -14.61 -8.61 3.87
N GLU A 211 -15.77 -7.99 3.97
CA GLU A 211 -16.75 -7.85 2.89
C GLU A 211 -16.17 -7.14 1.64
N ARG A 212 -15.16 -6.28 1.82
CA ARG A 212 -14.44 -5.64 0.71
C ARG A 212 -13.59 -6.66 -0.05
N PHE A 213 -12.89 -7.52 0.68
CA PHE A 213 -12.06 -8.59 0.10
C PHE A 213 -12.92 -9.66 -0.57
N GLU A 214 -14.05 -10.01 0.04
CA GLU A 214 -15.04 -10.92 -0.55
C GLU A 214 -15.56 -10.37 -1.88
N THR A 215 -15.88 -9.06 -1.94
CA THR A 215 -16.31 -8.41 -3.18
C THR A 215 -15.23 -8.49 -4.26
N LEU A 216 -13.98 -8.16 -3.94
CA LEU A 216 -12.87 -8.24 -4.88
C LEU A 216 -12.59 -9.68 -5.31
N LYS A 217 -12.62 -10.64 -4.38
CA LYS A 217 -12.43 -12.07 -4.70
C LYS A 217 -13.52 -12.60 -5.61
N ALA A 218 -14.77 -12.20 -5.39
CA ALA A 218 -15.89 -12.59 -6.25
C ALA A 218 -15.76 -12.04 -7.71
N ARG A 219 -15.11 -10.86 -7.86
CA ARG A 219 -14.92 -10.19 -9.15
C ARG A 219 -13.67 -10.69 -9.88
N LEU A 220 -12.58 -10.92 -9.17
CA LEU A 220 -11.26 -11.20 -9.75
C LEU A 220 -10.84 -12.67 -9.65
N GLY A 221 -11.58 -13.49 -8.91
CA GLY A 221 -11.24 -14.92 -8.77
C GLY A 221 -9.81 -15.13 -8.26
N ASP A 222 -9.07 -16.00 -8.93
CA ASP A 222 -7.69 -16.35 -8.53
C ASP A 222 -6.66 -15.25 -8.82
N ALA A 223 -7.02 -14.23 -9.59
CA ALA A 223 -6.21 -13.04 -9.78
C ALA A 223 -6.17 -12.12 -8.54
N PHE A 224 -6.90 -12.46 -7.47
CA PHE A 224 -6.89 -11.74 -6.20
C PHE A 224 -6.42 -12.66 -5.07
N GLU A 225 -5.14 -12.59 -4.75
CA GLU A 225 -4.51 -13.30 -3.62
C GLU A 225 -4.77 -12.52 -2.32
N VAL A 226 -5.17 -13.22 -1.26
CA VAL A 226 -5.45 -12.61 0.05
C VAL A 226 -4.64 -13.28 1.14
N ILE A 227 -3.94 -12.47 1.94
CA ILE A 227 -3.32 -12.89 3.19
C ILE A 227 -4.11 -12.28 4.34
N GLU A 228 -4.89 -13.12 5.02
CA GLU A 228 -5.59 -12.75 6.25
C GLU A 228 -4.80 -13.24 7.45
N ILE A 229 -4.40 -12.32 8.31
CA ILE A 229 -3.64 -12.60 9.53
C ILE A 229 -4.59 -12.66 10.71
N ASP A 230 -4.57 -13.76 11.46
CA ASP A 230 -5.40 -13.89 12.66
C ASP A 230 -5.00 -12.89 13.74
N SER A 231 -5.94 -12.03 14.10
CA SER A 231 -5.84 -11.08 15.21
C SER A 231 -6.97 -11.28 16.25
N ALA A 232 -7.62 -12.45 16.27
CA ALA A 232 -8.60 -12.76 17.31
C ALA A 232 -7.92 -12.83 18.68
N ARG A 233 -8.71 -12.60 19.73
CA ARG A 233 -8.19 -12.75 21.10
C ARG A 233 -7.68 -14.18 21.34
N GLY A 234 -6.47 -14.29 21.87
CA GLY A 234 -5.83 -15.58 22.14
C GLY A 234 -5.10 -16.18 20.93
N ASN A 235 -4.91 -15.43 19.82
CA ASN A 235 -4.06 -15.88 18.74
C ASN A 235 -2.61 -16.15 19.22
N PRO A 236 -1.89 -17.10 18.61
CA PRO A 236 -0.60 -17.58 19.12
C PRO A 236 0.53 -16.52 19.06
N HIS A 237 0.34 -15.46 18.29
CA HIS A 237 1.36 -14.42 18.09
C HIS A 237 1.13 -13.17 18.93
N GLY A 238 0.07 -13.12 19.77
CA GLY A 238 -0.26 -11.97 20.62
C GLY A 238 -0.64 -10.71 19.84
N ILE A 239 -1.08 -10.86 18.59
CA ILE A 239 -1.52 -9.75 17.74
C ILE A 239 -2.82 -9.18 18.29
N SER A 240 -2.86 -7.86 18.50
CA SER A 240 -4.05 -7.19 19.04
C SER A 240 -5.24 -7.31 18.08
N PRO A 241 -6.48 -7.50 18.60
CA PRO A 241 -7.69 -7.38 17.80
C PRO A 241 -7.88 -5.99 17.15
N THR A 242 -7.15 -4.98 17.62
CA THR A 242 -7.12 -3.64 17.04
C THR A 242 -5.94 -3.40 16.11
N ALA A 243 -5.15 -4.44 15.79
CA ALA A 243 -4.05 -4.35 14.84
C ALA A 243 -4.56 -3.93 13.47
N HIS A 244 -3.82 -3.02 12.81
CA HIS A 244 -4.21 -2.45 11.52
C HIS A 244 -3.07 -2.44 10.50
N SER A 245 -1.95 -1.78 10.75
CA SER A 245 -0.87 -1.54 9.79
C SER A 245 0.01 -2.77 9.58
N VAL A 246 -0.35 -3.64 8.62
CA VAL A 246 0.29 -4.95 8.41
C VAL A 246 1.77 -4.85 8.08
N LEU A 247 2.14 -3.96 7.13
CA LEU A 247 3.51 -3.88 6.59
C LEU A 247 4.42 -2.89 7.32
N THR A 248 3.90 -2.16 8.32
CA THR A 248 4.60 -1.09 9.02
C THR A 248 4.61 -1.33 10.54
N ASP A 249 3.64 -0.81 11.27
CA ASP A 249 3.62 -0.84 12.75
C ASP A 249 3.58 -2.25 13.35
N GLN A 250 2.91 -3.20 12.68
CA GLN A 250 2.76 -4.57 13.19
C GLN A 250 3.88 -5.52 12.76
N ILE A 251 4.88 -5.06 12.01
CA ILE A 251 6.04 -5.89 11.66
C ILE A 251 6.84 -6.22 12.91
N ARG A 252 7.13 -7.52 13.07
CA ARG A 252 8.13 -8.04 14.01
C ARG A 252 9.06 -8.93 13.20
N GLU A 253 10.32 -8.57 13.07
CA GLU A 253 11.32 -9.29 12.25
C GLU A 253 11.77 -10.57 12.96
N VAL A 254 10.80 -11.45 13.19
CA VAL A 254 10.97 -12.77 13.79
C VAL A 254 10.40 -13.79 12.81
N ASP A 255 11.18 -14.82 12.47
CA ASP A 255 10.74 -15.89 11.59
C ASP A 255 9.47 -16.57 12.12
N GLY A 256 8.50 -16.78 11.24
CA GLY A 256 7.18 -17.30 11.60
C GLY A 256 6.20 -16.25 12.15
N HIS A 257 6.61 -14.99 12.37
CA HIS A 257 5.64 -13.95 12.71
C HIS A 257 4.79 -13.58 11.49
N PRO A 258 3.44 -13.66 11.55
CA PRO A 258 2.60 -13.58 10.36
C PRO A 258 2.76 -12.31 9.53
N ALA A 259 2.93 -11.15 10.16
CA ALA A 259 3.16 -9.89 9.45
C ALA A 259 4.55 -9.86 8.76
N TYR A 260 5.55 -10.52 9.34
CA TYR A 260 6.87 -10.66 8.73
C TYR A 260 6.82 -11.59 7.52
N GLU A 261 6.14 -12.73 7.63
CA GLU A 261 5.93 -13.63 6.49
C GLU A 261 5.10 -12.97 5.38
N ALA A 262 4.08 -12.20 5.74
CA ALA A 262 3.31 -11.41 4.78
C ALA A 262 4.19 -10.39 4.03
N ARG A 263 5.14 -9.70 4.71
CA ARG A 263 6.09 -8.80 4.06
C ARG A 263 7.05 -9.53 3.12
N LYS A 264 7.53 -10.73 3.49
CA LYS A 264 8.32 -11.58 2.61
C LYS A 264 7.52 -11.95 1.35
N ARG A 265 6.25 -12.35 1.50
CA ARG A 265 5.38 -12.66 0.35
C ARG A 265 5.16 -11.45 -0.56
N VAL A 266 5.08 -10.23 -0.02
CA VAL A 266 5.02 -9.00 -0.84
C VAL A 266 6.28 -8.85 -1.70
N VAL A 267 7.48 -9.05 -1.14
CA VAL A 267 8.74 -8.99 -1.89
C VAL A 267 8.78 -10.06 -2.98
N GLU A 268 8.40 -11.31 -2.66
CA GLU A 268 8.30 -12.39 -3.64
C GLU A 268 7.31 -12.05 -4.77
N PHE A 269 6.14 -11.54 -4.44
CA PHE A 269 5.13 -11.15 -5.41
C PHE A 269 5.65 -10.05 -6.36
N LEU A 270 6.31 -9.03 -5.83
CA LEU A 270 6.94 -7.98 -6.63
C LEU A 270 8.04 -8.56 -7.53
N THR A 271 8.90 -9.43 -7.00
CA THR A 271 9.98 -10.06 -7.77
C THR A 271 9.43 -10.89 -8.93
N GLN A 272 8.44 -11.73 -8.67
CA GLN A 272 7.79 -12.56 -9.69
C GLN A 272 7.19 -11.72 -10.83
N ARG A 273 6.64 -10.53 -10.52
CA ARG A 273 5.92 -9.70 -11.49
C ARG A 273 6.80 -8.70 -12.21
N LEU A 274 7.88 -8.24 -11.59
CA LEU A 274 8.69 -7.14 -12.10
C LEU A 274 10.06 -7.58 -12.60
N VAL A 275 10.62 -8.69 -12.08
CA VAL A 275 11.97 -9.17 -12.37
C VAL A 275 11.97 -10.45 -13.18
N GLU A 276 11.18 -11.45 -12.78
CA GLU A 276 11.14 -12.76 -13.43
C GLU A 276 10.40 -12.69 -14.77
N ALA A 277 10.96 -13.38 -15.76
CA ALA A 277 10.47 -13.39 -17.14
C ALA A 277 9.25 -14.32 -17.31
#